data_d24b45089b085ece861e57f793d52f0d
#
_entry.id   d24b45089b085ece861e57f793d52f0d
#
_cell.length_a   1.000
_cell.length_b   1.000
_cell.length_c   1.000
_cell.angle_alpha   90.00
_cell.angle_beta   90.00
_cell.angle_gamma   90.00
#
_symmetry.space_group_name_H-M   'P 1'
#
loop_
_entity.id
_entity.type
_entity.pdbx_description
1 polymer ?
#
loop_
_entity_poly.entity_id
_entity_poly.type
_entity_poly.pdbx_seq_one_letter_code
_entity_poly.pdbx_strand_id
1 'polypeptide(L)'
;MTKPPQLGRSVALPVSPQDAVLDRVANPHPDSNYVARFTFPEFTALCPITGQPDFATLVIDYVPSRWLVESKSLKLYLNSFRNHGAFHEDCTVAIGKRLVALLKPKWLRIGGYFHPRGGMPIDVFWQAGKLPPGVWAPDQGVATYRARG
;
A
#
# COMPACT_ATOMS: atom_id res chain seq x y z
N MET A 1 -21.68 -14.94 -3.35
CA MET A 1 -20.64 -14.03 -2.82
C MET A 1 -21.16 -12.60 -2.93
N THR A 2 -21.21 -11.88 -1.83
CA THR A 2 -21.65 -10.48 -1.84
C THR A 2 -20.60 -9.58 -2.46
N LYS A 3 -21.01 -8.70 -3.37
CA LYS A 3 -20.13 -7.71 -4.00
C LYS A 3 -19.66 -6.71 -2.94
N PRO A 4 -18.36 -6.37 -2.91
CA PRO A 4 -17.86 -5.32 -2.01
C PRO A 4 -18.66 -4.02 -2.15
N PRO A 5 -18.92 -3.29 -1.05
CA PRO A 5 -19.84 -2.14 -1.07
C PRO A 5 -19.39 -0.99 -1.98
N GLN A 6 -18.08 -0.88 -2.25
CA GLN A 6 -17.55 0.21 -3.08
C GLN A 6 -17.38 -0.18 -4.56
N LEU A 7 -17.40 -1.46 -4.87
CA LEU A 7 -17.13 -1.94 -6.22
C LEU A 7 -18.20 -1.47 -7.22
N GLY A 8 -17.77 -0.67 -8.20
CA GLY A 8 -18.66 -0.15 -9.26
C GLY A 8 -19.65 0.92 -8.79
N ARG A 9 -19.47 1.52 -7.63
CA ARG A 9 -20.29 2.61 -7.11
C ARG A 9 -19.50 3.92 -7.06
N SER A 10 -20.21 5.03 -7.16
CA SER A 10 -19.65 6.33 -6.80
C SER A 10 -19.65 6.45 -5.28
N VAL A 11 -18.52 6.81 -4.70
CA VAL A 11 -18.35 6.97 -3.25
C VAL A 11 -17.61 8.27 -2.97
N ALA A 12 -17.91 8.89 -1.84
CA ALA A 12 -17.14 10.05 -1.37
C ALA A 12 -15.72 9.63 -0.99
N LEU A 13 -14.75 10.53 -1.18
CA LEU A 13 -13.38 10.31 -0.73
C LEU A 13 -13.36 10.28 0.81
N PRO A 14 -12.69 9.30 1.42
CA PRO A 14 -12.55 9.27 2.88
C PRO A 14 -11.71 10.45 3.36
N VAL A 15 -12.07 11.00 4.51
CA VAL A 15 -11.40 12.17 5.10
C VAL A 15 -10.10 11.78 5.79
N SER A 16 -10.04 10.56 6.33
CA SER A 16 -8.87 10.03 7.02
C SER A 16 -8.70 8.54 6.75
N PRO A 17 -7.51 7.98 7.01
CA PRO A 17 -7.30 6.54 6.87
C PRO A 17 -8.22 5.69 7.74
N GLN A 18 -8.61 6.21 8.93
CA GLN A 18 -9.52 5.52 9.83
C GLN A 18 -10.93 5.41 9.25
N ASP A 19 -11.36 6.39 8.48
CA ASP A 19 -12.68 6.42 7.84
C ASP A 19 -12.73 5.61 6.54
N ALA A 20 -11.58 5.26 5.98
CA ALA A 20 -11.50 4.52 4.73
C ALA A 20 -11.90 3.06 4.94
N VAL A 21 -12.72 2.56 4.02
CA VAL A 21 -13.16 1.17 4.00
C VAL A 21 -12.31 0.41 2.98
N LEU A 22 -11.58 -0.61 3.46
CA LEU A 22 -10.89 -1.55 2.60
C LEU A 22 -11.76 -2.77 2.38
N ASP A 23 -11.98 -3.10 1.11
CA ASP A 23 -12.76 -4.25 0.68
C ASP A 23 -11.84 -5.36 0.15
N ARG A 24 -12.36 -6.58 0.17
CA ARG A 24 -11.67 -7.74 -0.39
C ARG A 24 -12.61 -8.52 -1.28
N VAL A 25 -12.04 -9.22 -2.25
CA VAL A 25 -12.75 -10.14 -3.14
C VAL A 25 -12.10 -11.50 -3.10
N ALA A 26 -12.83 -12.54 -3.46
CA ALA A 26 -12.26 -13.88 -3.47
C ALA A 26 -11.15 -14.01 -4.51
N ASN A 27 -10.06 -14.66 -4.12
CA ASN A 27 -9.00 -15.03 -5.04
C ASN A 27 -9.51 -16.13 -5.98
N PRO A 28 -9.52 -15.91 -7.31
CA PRO A 28 -9.97 -16.92 -8.26
C PRO A 28 -9.01 -18.09 -8.42
N HIS A 29 -7.77 -17.97 -7.94
CA HIS A 29 -6.74 -19.00 -8.02
C HIS A 29 -6.11 -19.30 -6.66
N PRO A 30 -6.90 -19.78 -5.67
CA PRO A 30 -6.40 -20.00 -4.31
C PRO A 30 -5.40 -21.16 -4.20
N ASP A 31 -5.33 -22.01 -5.20
CA ASP A 31 -4.43 -23.15 -5.32
C ASP A 31 -3.08 -22.80 -5.97
N SER A 32 -2.92 -21.57 -6.45
CA SER A 32 -1.70 -21.12 -7.11
C SER A 32 -1.01 -20.03 -6.31
N ASN A 33 0.32 -20.08 -6.26
CA ASN A 33 1.12 -19.02 -5.66
C ASN A 33 1.57 -18.05 -6.75
N TYR A 34 1.21 -16.80 -6.60
CA TYR A 34 1.62 -15.72 -7.50
C TYR A 34 1.75 -14.42 -6.71
N VAL A 35 2.47 -13.46 -7.26
CA VAL A 35 2.62 -12.13 -6.66
C VAL A 35 1.71 -11.16 -7.40
N ALA A 36 0.88 -10.45 -6.66
CA ALA A 36 0.17 -9.28 -7.15
C ALA A 36 0.88 -8.02 -6.66
N ARG A 37 1.10 -7.07 -7.57
CA ARG A 37 1.79 -5.81 -7.26
C ARG A 37 0.87 -4.63 -7.50
N PHE A 38 0.83 -3.72 -6.52
CA PHE A 38 0.29 -2.38 -6.68
C PHE A 38 1.42 -1.37 -6.59
N THR A 39 1.50 -0.49 -7.57
CA THR A 39 2.41 0.65 -7.54
C THR A 39 1.57 1.91 -7.46
N PHE A 40 1.80 2.71 -6.43
CA PHE A 40 1.07 3.96 -6.21
C PHE A 40 2.06 5.13 -6.14
N PRO A 41 2.32 5.80 -7.28
CA PRO A 41 3.37 6.81 -7.36
C PRO A 41 2.99 8.19 -6.81
N GLU A 42 1.72 8.39 -6.46
CA GLU A 42 1.18 9.68 -6.03
C GLU A 42 0.81 9.71 -4.54
N PHE A 43 1.41 8.83 -3.75
CA PHE A 43 1.12 8.81 -2.32
C PHE A 43 1.53 10.13 -1.68
N THR A 44 0.60 10.69 -0.90
CA THR A 44 0.81 11.95 -0.18
C THR A 44 0.34 11.80 1.26
N ALA A 45 1.15 12.28 2.20
CA ALA A 45 0.79 12.44 3.60
C ALA A 45 1.28 13.80 4.08
N LEU A 46 0.94 14.19 5.31
CA LEU A 46 1.44 15.42 5.90
C LEU A 46 2.46 15.10 6.99
N CYS A 47 3.50 15.92 7.07
CA CYS A 47 4.39 15.89 8.22
C CYS A 47 3.59 16.28 9.47
N PRO A 48 3.56 15.46 10.53
CA PRO A 48 2.76 15.77 11.72
C PRO A 48 3.31 16.96 12.52
N ILE A 49 4.54 17.39 12.25
CA ILE A 49 5.19 18.49 12.94
C ILE A 49 4.99 19.81 12.17
N THR A 50 5.25 19.81 10.86
CA THR A 50 5.26 21.04 10.05
C THR A 50 4.00 21.24 9.21
N GLY A 51 3.20 20.17 9.00
CA GLY A 51 2.05 20.20 8.10
C GLY A 51 2.43 20.21 6.62
N GLN A 52 3.71 20.12 6.28
CA GLN A 52 4.15 20.07 4.89
C GLN A 52 3.78 18.73 4.25
N PRO A 53 3.43 18.72 2.96
CA PRO A 53 3.14 17.46 2.27
C PRO A 53 4.42 16.65 2.03
N ASP A 54 4.29 15.36 2.25
CA ASP A 54 5.28 14.35 1.92
C ASP A 54 4.77 13.50 0.76
N PHE A 55 5.61 13.25 -0.22
CA PHE A 55 5.28 12.48 -1.41
C PHE A 55 6.09 11.21 -1.47
N ALA A 56 5.46 10.13 -1.93
CA ALA A 56 6.14 8.85 -2.06
C ALA A 56 5.58 8.03 -3.22
N THR A 57 6.40 7.09 -3.68
CA THR A 57 5.92 5.93 -4.42
C THR A 57 5.79 4.77 -3.44
N LEU A 58 4.60 4.20 -3.35
CA LEU A 58 4.38 2.96 -2.60
C LEU A 58 4.37 1.79 -3.57
N VAL A 59 5.08 0.72 -3.22
CA VAL A 59 5.04 -0.55 -3.94
C VAL A 59 4.61 -1.63 -2.97
N ILE A 60 3.49 -2.26 -3.26
CA ILE A 60 2.90 -3.31 -2.43
C ILE A 60 2.88 -4.60 -3.23
N ASP A 61 3.57 -5.61 -2.74
CA ASP A 61 3.57 -6.96 -3.31
C ASP A 61 2.98 -7.94 -2.31
N TYR A 62 2.14 -8.85 -2.76
CA TYR A 62 1.67 -9.92 -1.89
C TYR A 62 1.37 -11.20 -2.66
N VAL A 63 1.49 -12.31 -1.96
CA VAL A 63 1.03 -13.63 -2.42
C VAL A 63 -0.31 -13.90 -1.75
N PRO A 64 -1.42 -13.81 -2.48
CA PRO A 64 -2.72 -13.99 -1.89
C PRO A 64 -2.97 -15.44 -1.47
N SER A 65 -3.77 -15.61 -0.42
CA SER A 65 -4.37 -16.88 -0.05
C SER A 65 -5.82 -16.93 -0.56
N ARG A 66 -6.78 -16.69 0.30
CA ARG A 66 -8.20 -16.72 -0.06
C ARG A 66 -8.73 -15.41 -0.65
N TRP A 67 -8.03 -14.29 -0.40
CA TRP A 67 -8.55 -12.96 -0.65
C TRP A 67 -7.61 -12.10 -1.46
N LEU A 68 -8.19 -11.33 -2.39
CA LEU A 68 -7.54 -10.21 -3.06
C LEU A 68 -8.07 -8.89 -2.48
N VAL A 69 -7.22 -7.88 -2.40
CA VAL A 69 -7.72 -6.53 -2.08
C VAL A 69 -8.51 -5.99 -3.27
N GLU A 70 -9.64 -5.33 -2.98
CA GLU A 70 -10.40 -4.66 -4.01
C GLU A 70 -9.70 -3.34 -4.36
N SER A 71 -9.36 -3.16 -5.65
CA SER A 71 -8.43 -2.12 -6.09
C SER A 71 -8.96 -0.69 -5.91
N LYS A 72 -10.27 -0.47 -6.09
CA LYS A 72 -10.87 0.86 -5.88
C LYS A 72 -10.82 1.26 -4.41
N SER A 73 -11.14 0.33 -3.50
CA SER A 73 -11.08 0.59 -2.07
C SER A 73 -9.65 0.85 -1.60
N LEU A 74 -8.67 0.13 -2.16
CA LEU A 74 -7.26 0.39 -1.88
C LEU A 74 -6.86 1.79 -2.32
N LYS A 75 -7.22 2.17 -3.53
CA LYS A 75 -6.94 3.52 -4.05
C LYS A 75 -7.53 4.61 -3.17
N LEU A 76 -8.78 4.46 -2.74
CA LEU A 76 -9.43 5.42 -1.84
C LEU A 76 -8.74 5.45 -0.47
N TYR A 77 -8.36 4.30 0.06
CA TYR A 77 -7.62 4.21 1.31
C TYR A 77 -6.27 4.93 1.23
N LEU A 78 -5.49 4.67 0.19
CA LEU A 78 -4.19 5.33 0.03
C LEU A 78 -4.34 6.85 -0.15
N ASN A 79 -5.36 7.31 -0.88
CA ASN A 79 -5.66 8.73 -1.02
C ASN A 79 -6.12 9.39 0.30
N SER A 80 -6.65 8.61 1.24
CA SER A 80 -7.13 9.14 2.52
C SER A 80 -6.02 9.71 3.41
N PHE A 81 -4.77 9.37 3.12
CA PHE A 81 -3.61 9.93 3.82
C PHE A 81 -3.27 11.37 3.42
N ARG A 82 -3.85 11.87 2.35
CA ARG A 82 -3.47 13.15 1.74
C ARG A 82 -3.46 14.33 2.71
N ASN A 83 -4.41 14.39 3.63
CA ASN A 83 -4.50 15.44 4.64
C ASN A 83 -4.29 14.89 6.07
N HIS A 84 -3.63 13.74 6.18
CA HIS A 84 -3.39 13.05 7.44
C HIS A 84 -1.92 13.16 7.84
N GLY A 85 -1.68 13.64 9.06
CA GLY A 85 -0.33 13.73 9.62
C GLY A 85 0.18 12.36 10.06
N ALA A 86 1.25 11.89 9.42
CA ALA A 86 1.91 10.64 9.77
C ALA A 86 3.37 10.67 9.35
N PHE A 87 4.26 10.12 10.19
CA PHE A 87 5.64 9.90 9.78
C PHE A 87 5.72 8.86 8.68
N HIS A 88 6.79 8.92 7.87
CA HIS A 88 7.00 8.00 6.74
C HIS A 88 6.95 6.53 7.17
N GLU A 89 7.61 6.23 8.29
CA GLU A 89 7.68 4.88 8.85
C GLU A 89 6.29 4.42 9.34
N ASP A 90 5.58 5.31 10.00
CA ASP A 90 4.26 4.99 10.55
C ASP A 90 3.24 4.67 9.45
N CYS A 91 3.07 5.56 8.48
CA CYS A 91 2.07 5.33 7.43
C CYS A 91 2.42 4.10 6.57
N THR A 92 3.69 3.89 6.24
CA THR A 92 4.11 2.73 5.44
C THR A 92 3.81 1.42 6.16
N VAL A 93 4.22 1.31 7.42
CA VAL A 93 4.01 0.11 8.23
C VAL A 93 2.53 -0.10 8.53
N ALA A 94 1.78 0.96 8.84
CA ALA A 94 0.34 0.87 9.11
C ALA A 94 -0.45 0.35 7.90
N ILE A 95 -0.10 0.79 6.69
CA ILE A 95 -0.71 0.30 5.45
C ILE A 95 -0.46 -1.21 5.29
N GLY A 96 0.79 -1.63 5.46
CA GLY A 96 1.15 -3.05 5.38
C GLY A 96 0.39 -3.90 6.39
N LYS A 97 0.34 -3.47 7.65
CA LYS A 97 -0.37 -4.19 8.72
C LYS A 97 -1.87 -4.29 8.45
N ARG A 98 -2.49 -3.22 7.97
CA ARG A 98 -3.93 -3.23 7.67
C ARG A 98 -4.27 -4.19 6.53
N LEU A 99 -3.45 -4.21 5.49
CA LEU A 99 -3.61 -5.16 4.39
C LEU A 99 -3.44 -6.61 4.84
N VAL A 100 -2.45 -6.90 5.66
CA VAL A 100 -2.25 -8.24 6.22
C VAL A 100 -3.45 -8.68 7.07
N ALA A 101 -3.98 -7.79 7.90
CA ALA A 101 -5.15 -8.09 8.71
C ALA A 101 -6.40 -8.40 7.88
N LEU A 102 -6.58 -7.66 6.77
CA LEU A 102 -7.72 -7.85 5.87
C LEU A 102 -7.60 -9.12 5.03
N LEU A 103 -6.43 -9.34 4.43
CA LEU A 103 -6.25 -10.35 3.38
C LEU A 103 -5.73 -11.68 3.88
N LYS A 104 -5.02 -11.68 5.01
CA LYS A 104 -4.30 -12.85 5.55
C LYS A 104 -3.49 -13.54 4.45
N PRO A 105 -2.60 -12.81 3.75
CA PRO A 105 -1.85 -13.35 2.64
C PRO A 105 -0.79 -14.33 3.14
N LYS A 106 -0.26 -15.14 2.23
CA LYS A 106 0.90 -15.99 2.54
C LYS A 106 2.14 -15.16 2.81
N TRP A 107 2.26 -14.05 2.12
CA TRP A 107 3.36 -13.11 2.23
C TRP A 107 2.91 -11.74 1.69
N LEU A 108 3.40 -10.68 2.31
CA LEU A 108 3.21 -9.31 1.83
C LEU A 108 4.46 -8.50 2.16
N ARG A 109 4.89 -7.68 1.21
CA ARG A 109 5.89 -6.64 1.47
C ARG A 109 5.40 -5.31 0.94
N ILE A 110 5.83 -4.23 1.59
CA ILE A 110 5.59 -2.86 1.16
C ILE A 110 6.90 -2.08 1.22
N GLY A 111 7.17 -1.31 0.17
CA GLY A 111 8.22 -0.30 0.14
C GLY A 111 7.58 1.08 0.00
N GLY A 112 7.97 2.00 0.88
CA GLY A 112 7.62 3.41 0.79
C GLY A 112 8.86 4.20 0.42
N TYR A 113 8.85 4.77 -0.78
CA TYR A 113 9.99 5.52 -1.34
C TYR A 113 9.64 6.99 -1.34
N PHE A 114 10.07 7.70 -0.29
CA PHE A 114 9.70 9.08 -0.07
C PHE A 114 10.66 10.05 -0.75
N HIS A 115 10.09 11.12 -1.31
CA HIS A 115 10.88 12.23 -1.83
C HIS A 115 11.67 12.89 -0.70
N PRO A 116 12.88 13.44 -0.99
CA PRO A 116 13.74 13.98 0.04
C PRO A 116 13.14 15.21 0.71
N ARG A 117 13.42 15.33 2.00
CA ARG A 117 13.23 16.54 2.78
C ARG A 117 14.58 16.98 3.32
N GLY A 118 14.92 18.25 3.14
CA GLY A 118 16.27 18.72 3.47
C GLY A 118 17.38 17.99 2.71
N GLY A 119 17.08 17.50 1.50
CA GLY A 119 18.01 16.75 0.66
C GLY A 119 18.15 15.26 1.01
N MET A 120 17.45 14.76 2.04
CA MET A 120 17.56 13.38 2.50
C MET A 120 16.29 12.58 2.19
N PRO A 121 16.34 11.60 1.24
CA PRO A 121 15.25 10.68 1.04
C PRO A 121 15.21 9.62 2.15
N ILE A 122 14.00 9.12 2.44
CA ILE A 122 13.79 8.03 3.38
C ILE A 122 13.02 6.94 2.67
N ASP A 123 13.56 5.74 2.65
CA ASP A 123 12.87 4.56 2.15
C ASP A 123 12.51 3.67 3.35
N VAL A 124 11.28 3.19 3.37
CA VAL A 124 10.76 2.34 4.46
C VAL A 124 10.32 1.01 3.88
N PHE A 125 10.82 -0.08 4.47
CA PHE A 125 10.50 -1.44 4.03
C PHE A 125 9.91 -2.24 5.18
N TRP A 126 8.83 -2.94 4.90
CA TRP A 126 8.17 -3.81 5.86
C TRP A 126 7.62 -5.05 5.17
N GLN A 127 7.66 -6.17 5.83
CA GLN A 127 7.07 -7.40 5.30
C GLN A 127 6.49 -8.26 6.42
N ALA A 128 5.58 -9.15 6.04
CA ALA A 128 4.99 -10.16 6.90
C ALA A 128 4.81 -11.46 6.13
N GLY A 129 4.85 -12.56 6.88
CA GLY A 129 4.76 -13.89 6.30
C GLY A 129 6.07 -14.32 5.64
N LYS A 130 6.00 -15.44 4.94
CA LYS A 130 7.14 -16.04 4.26
C LYS A 130 6.82 -16.24 2.78
N LEU A 131 7.69 -15.75 1.92
CA LEU A 131 7.53 -15.96 0.47
C LEU A 131 7.58 -17.47 0.19
N PRO A 132 6.53 -18.05 -0.44
CA PRO A 132 6.54 -19.46 -0.76
C PRO A 132 7.69 -19.83 -1.70
N PRO A 133 8.27 -21.04 -1.58
CA PRO A 133 9.33 -21.48 -2.48
C PRO A 133 8.89 -21.47 -3.95
N GLY A 134 9.79 -21.09 -4.84
CA GLY A 134 9.55 -21.08 -6.29
C GLY A 134 8.68 -19.94 -6.79
N VAL A 135 8.28 -19.02 -5.94
CA VAL A 135 7.52 -17.83 -6.36
C VAL A 135 8.49 -16.76 -6.85
N TRP A 136 8.21 -16.26 -8.05
CA TRP A 136 8.95 -15.12 -8.58
C TRP A 136 8.42 -13.83 -7.98
N ALA A 137 9.27 -13.14 -7.21
CA ALA A 137 9.00 -11.81 -6.66
C ALA A 137 9.99 -10.82 -7.31
N PRO A 138 9.55 -10.03 -8.29
CA PRO A 138 10.44 -9.10 -8.97
C PRO A 138 10.90 -7.99 -8.02
N ASP A 139 12.06 -7.41 -8.31
CA ASP A 139 12.54 -6.22 -7.61
C ASP A 139 11.50 -5.11 -7.66
N GLN A 140 11.49 -4.23 -6.67
CA GLN A 140 10.46 -3.16 -6.62
C GLN A 140 10.65 -2.11 -7.72
N GLY A 141 11.84 -2.00 -8.28
CA GLY A 141 12.07 -1.20 -9.48
C GLY A 141 12.06 0.30 -9.27
N VAL A 142 11.96 0.76 -8.03
CA VAL A 142 12.05 2.19 -7.73
C VAL A 142 13.52 2.58 -7.66
N ALA A 143 13.93 3.46 -8.54
CA ALA A 143 15.30 3.92 -8.59
C ALA A 143 15.65 4.70 -7.32
N THR A 144 16.89 4.53 -6.84
CA THR A 144 17.42 5.38 -5.78
C THR A 144 17.31 6.84 -6.19
N TYR A 145 16.76 7.67 -5.32
CA TYR A 145 16.64 9.10 -5.59
C TYR A 145 18.01 9.72 -5.83
N ARG A 146 18.10 10.48 -6.91
CA ARG A 146 19.27 11.29 -7.25
C ARG A 146 18.80 12.71 -7.50
N ALA A 147 19.35 13.68 -6.77
CA ALA A 147 18.91 15.06 -6.78
C ALA A 147 18.89 15.73 -8.18
N ARG A 148 19.62 15.19 -9.14
CA ARG A 148 19.69 15.72 -10.51
C ARG A 148 19.64 14.63 -11.59
N GLY A 149 18.78 13.67 -11.39
CA GLY A 149 18.53 12.62 -12.36
C GLY A 149 19.43 11.43 -12.28
#